data_1a5bec7132a8786e6c00f6ff96bdae01
#
_entry.id   1a5bec7132a8786e6c00f6ff96bdae01
#
_cell.length_a   1.000
_cell.length_b   1.000
_cell.length_c   1.000
_cell.angle_alpha   90.00
_cell.angle_beta   90.00
_cell.angle_gamma   90.00
#
_symmetry.space_group_name_H-M   'P 1'
#
loop_
_entity.id
_entity.type
_entity.pdbx_description
1 polymer ?
#
loop_
_entity_poly.entity_id
_entity_poly.type
_entity_poly.pdbx_seq_one_letter_code
_entity_poly.pdbx_strand_id
1 'polypeptide(L)'
;LVTETTTLLREAIAAGRWPDLLPGERKLCQQMQIGRDTLRAAIQQLEQEGLVLGGEAGKQRKILTPRGEVKNTTAASAGIIAFLSPQKLEQFPNSLLVEIDVLRERLAGSGYRLEVVTGTKVFTQAQPGHGLNKLTADYAAEAWILHQTTAPMQRWFAEKGPPSLLHGQPQGVELPAVDVDYMAVGRHAGGFLISRGHREVVILRP
;
A
#
# COMPACT_ATOMS: atom_id res chain seq x y z
N LEU A 1 17.50 -15.42 -0.53
CA LEU A 1 16.14 -15.96 -0.46
C LEU A 1 15.66 -16.10 0.99
N VAL A 2 16.37 -16.85 1.91
CA VAL A 2 15.95 -16.95 3.33
C VAL A 2 15.96 -15.58 3.99
N THR A 3 17.05 -14.82 3.88
CA THR A 3 17.21 -13.48 4.45
C THR A 3 16.14 -12.50 3.94
N GLU A 4 15.85 -12.51 2.66
CA GLU A 4 14.77 -11.72 2.05
C GLU A 4 13.40 -12.10 2.62
N THR A 5 13.14 -13.42 2.71
CA THR A 5 11.88 -13.92 3.29
C THR A 5 11.74 -13.50 4.75
N THR A 6 12.82 -13.57 5.53
CA THR A 6 12.84 -13.10 6.93
C THR A 6 12.52 -11.61 7.01
N THR A 7 13.12 -10.79 6.15
CA THR A 7 12.87 -9.34 6.10
C THR A 7 11.42 -9.04 5.76
N LEU A 8 10.86 -9.68 4.71
CA LEU A 8 9.47 -9.51 4.31
C LEU A 8 8.48 -9.92 5.42
N LEU A 9 8.75 -11.04 6.11
CA LEU A 9 7.92 -11.47 7.24
C LEU A 9 8.01 -10.50 8.42
N ARG A 10 9.22 -10.01 8.74
CA ARG A 10 9.45 -9.02 9.81
C ARG A 10 8.68 -7.73 9.53
N GLU A 11 8.79 -7.22 8.33
CA GLU A 11 8.06 -6.02 7.89
C GLU A 11 6.54 -6.21 7.95
N ALA A 12 6.04 -7.35 7.48
CA ALA A 12 4.62 -7.67 7.55
C ALA A 12 4.09 -7.80 8.99
N ILE A 13 4.90 -8.34 9.92
CA ILE A 13 4.59 -8.39 11.35
C ILE A 13 4.59 -6.97 11.94
N ALA A 14 5.62 -6.18 11.65
CA ALA A 14 5.74 -4.80 12.14
C ALA A 14 4.60 -3.91 11.62
N ALA A 15 4.17 -4.12 10.36
CA ALA A 15 3.02 -3.46 9.75
C ALA A 15 1.65 -3.92 10.32
N GLY A 16 1.64 -4.87 11.27
CA GLY A 16 0.40 -5.39 11.87
C GLY A 16 -0.46 -6.21 10.90
N ARG A 17 0.13 -6.76 9.83
CA ARG A 17 -0.60 -7.58 8.84
C ARG A 17 -1.30 -8.78 9.48
N TRP A 18 -0.78 -9.27 10.58
CA TRP A 18 -1.37 -10.32 11.40
C TRP A 18 -1.36 -9.86 12.87
N PRO A 19 -2.54 -9.72 13.49
CA PRO A 19 -2.62 -9.08 14.80
C PRO A 19 -2.02 -9.90 15.95
N ASP A 20 -2.17 -11.24 15.92
CA ASP A 20 -1.75 -12.09 17.04
C ASP A 20 -1.07 -13.40 16.60
N LEU A 21 -1.45 -13.94 15.43
CA LEU A 21 -1.02 -15.26 14.97
C LEU A 21 -0.53 -15.20 13.51
N LEU A 22 0.62 -15.82 13.23
CA LEU A 22 1.05 -16.03 11.85
C LEU A 22 0.12 -17.02 11.14
N PRO A 23 -0.20 -16.80 9.86
CA PRO A 23 -0.89 -17.79 9.04
C PRO A 23 -0.12 -19.12 9.00
N GLY A 24 -0.83 -20.22 8.82
CA GLY A 24 -0.19 -21.54 8.71
C GLY A 24 0.83 -21.61 7.56
N GLU A 25 1.89 -22.41 7.71
CA GLU A 25 3.01 -22.53 6.75
C GLU A 25 2.54 -22.72 5.30
N ARG A 26 1.51 -23.54 5.08
CA ARG A 26 0.97 -23.77 3.73
C ARG A 26 0.46 -22.48 3.08
N LYS A 27 -0.24 -21.65 3.85
CA LYS A 27 -0.80 -20.39 3.37
C LYS A 27 0.30 -19.38 3.10
N LEU A 28 1.31 -19.30 3.97
CA LEU A 28 2.46 -18.43 3.79
C LEU A 28 3.32 -18.84 2.57
N CYS A 29 3.60 -20.13 2.40
CA CYS A 29 4.31 -20.63 1.20
C CYS A 29 3.58 -20.24 -0.10
N GLN A 30 2.25 -20.38 -0.10
CA GLN A 30 1.45 -20.03 -1.27
C GLN A 30 1.43 -18.52 -1.53
N GLN A 31 1.31 -17.71 -0.48
CA GLN A 31 1.28 -16.25 -0.61
C GLN A 31 2.63 -15.66 -1.05
N MET A 32 3.72 -16.24 -0.57
CA MET A 32 5.07 -15.74 -0.85
C MET A 32 5.75 -16.50 -2.00
N GLN A 33 5.10 -17.51 -2.56
CA GLN A 33 5.63 -18.37 -3.64
C GLN A 33 7.01 -18.96 -3.33
N ILE A 34 7.21 -19.41 -2.09
CA ILE A 34 8.47 -19.99 -1.61
C ILE A 34 8.28 -21.42 -1.11
N GLY A 35 9.38 -22.18 -1.08
CA GLY A 35 9.43 -23.53 -0.53
C GLY A 35 9.29 -23.55 1.00
N ARG A 36 8.80 -24.69 1.53
CA ARG A 36 8.61 -24.87 2.97
C ARG A 36 9.89 -24.71 3.78
N ASP A 37 11.02 -25.19 3.26
CA ASP A 37 12.30 -25.17 3.96
C ASP A 37 12.81 -23.71 4.07
N THR A 38 12.65 -22.91 3.01
CA THR A 38 12.97 -21.48 3.03
C THR A 38 12.10 -20.73 4.05
N LEU A 39 10.78 -21.01 4.06
CA LEU A 39 9.87 -20.41 5.01
C LEU A 39 10.22 -20.78 6.45
N ARG A 40 10.51 -22.08 6.72
CA ARG A 40 10.86 -22.53 8.06
C ARG A 40 12.14 -21.92 8.58
N ALA A 41 13.18 -21.83 7.73
CA ALA A 41 14.42 -21.16 8.08
C ALA A 41 14.19 -19.67 8.40
N ALA A 42 13.37 -18.98 7.62
CA ALA A 42 13.02 -17.59 7.87
C ALA A 42 12.24 -17.42 9.19
N ILE A 43 11.25 -18.27 9.46
CA ILE A 43 10.50 -18.24 10.72
C ILE A 43 11.40 -18.55 11.91
N GLN A 44 12.29 -19.51 11.80
CA GLN A 44 13.25 -19.83 12.86
C GLN A 44 14.13 -18.63 13.21
N GLN A 45 14.52 -17.85 12.22
CA GLN A 45 15.28 -16.62 12.44
C GLN A 45 14.44 -15.58 13.21
N LEU A 46 13.15 -15.43 12.87
CA LEU A 46 12.21 -14.56 13.61
C LEU A 46 11.95 -15.05 15.05
N GLU A 47 11.97 -16.36 15.28
CA GLU A 47 11.88 -16.95 16.62
C GLU A 47 13.14 -16.62 17.46
N GLN A 48 14.32 -16.69 16.85
CA GLN A 48 15.60 -16.31 17.49
C GLN A 48 15.64 -14.79 17.80
N GLU A 49 15.03 -13.98 16.95
CA GLU A 49 14.89 -12.54 17.16
C GLU A 49 13.81 -12.19 18.22
N GLY A 50 13.07 -13.17 18.72
CA GLY A 50 12.01 -12.97 19.70
C GLY A 50 10.75 -12.29 19.15
N LEU A 51 10.57 -12.25 17.83
CA LEU A 51 9.41 -11.68 17.16
C LEU A 51 8.21 -12.64 17.08
N VAL A 52 8.51 -13.94 17.14
CA VAL A 52 7.50 -15.00 17.05
C VAL A 52 7.79 -16.06 18.10
N LEU A 53 6.76 -16.57 18.76
CA LEU A 53 6.90 -17.71 19.69
C LEU A 53 6.84 -19.02 18.91
N GLY A 54 7.84 -19.90 19.17
CA GLY A 54 7.86 -21.22 18.60
C GLY A 54 6.55 -21.99 18.88
N GLY A 55 5.96 -22.52 17.85
CA GLY A 55 4.72 -23.30 17.96
C GLY A 55 5.00 -24.79 17.97
N GLU A 56 4.21 -25.57 18.70
CA GLU A 56 4.16 -27.02 18.54
C GLU A 56 3.75 -27.38 17.10
N ALA A 57 4.21 -28.51 16.61
CA ALA A 57 3.90 -28.98 15.26
C ALA A 57 2.37 -28.95 15.00
N GLY A 58 1.94 -28.20 13.99
CA GLY A 58 0.53 -28.07 13.61
C GLY A 58 -0.23 -26.90 14.23
N LYS A 59 0.34 -26.17 15.18
CA LYS A 59 -0.27 -24.95 15.74
C LYS A 59 0.25 -23.68 15.05
N GLN A 60 -0.60 -22.66 14.97
CA GLN A 60 -0.19 -21.35 14.47
C GLN A 60 0.77 -20.69 15.47
N ARG A 61 1.83 -20.07 14.95
CA ARG A 61 2.83 -19.38 15.77
C ARG A 61 2.28 -18.05 16.24
N LYS A 62 2.48 -17.76 17.52
CA LYS A 62 2.06 -16.50 18.12
C LYS A 62 3.10 -15.41 17.83
N ILE A 63 2.64 -14.26 17.41
CA ILE A 63 3.49 -13.08 17.24
C ILE A 63 3.75 -12.49 18.63
N LEU A 64 5.03 -12.38 18.99
CA LEU A 64 5.48 -11.86 20.29
C LEU A 64 5.79 -10.37 20.27
N THR A 65 5.84 -9.78 19.08
CA THR A 65 5.94 -8.32 19.05
C THR A 65 4.81 -7.81 19.92
N PRO A 66 5.14 -7.08 21.01
CA PRO A 66 4.11 -6.28 21.63
C PRO A 66 3.50 -5.57 20.45
N ARG A 67 2.18 -5.73 20.27
CA ARG A 67 1.38 -4.75 19.55
C ARG A 67 2.08 -3.46 19.89
N GLY A 68 2.98 -3.03 18.95
CA GLY A 68 3.59 -1.76 19.20
C GLY A 68 2.38 -0.92 19.46
N GLU A 69 2.14 -0.61 20.70
CA GLU A 69 1.70 0.73 20.93
C GLU A 69 2.60 1.45 19.94
N VAL A 70 2.00 1.82 18.79
CA VAL A 70 2.41 3.08 18.23
C VAL A 70 2.40 3.91 19.50
N LYS A 71 3.54 3.95 20.20
CA LYS A 71 3.81 5.02 21.10
C LYS A 71 3.52 6.17 20.16
N ASN A 72 2.30 6.69 20.33
CA ASN A 72 2.13 8.10 20.20
C ASN A 72 3.22 8.66 21.11
N THR A 73 4.46 8.59 20.62
CA THR A 73 5.38 9.64 20.92
C THR A 73 4.56 10.82 20.44
N THR A 74 4.03 11.54 21.39
CA THR A 74 3.55 12.90 21.33
C THR A 74 4.75 13.81 21.00
N ALA A 75 5.48 13.52 19.95
CA ALA A 75 5.96 14.49 19.03
C ALA A 75 4.65 14.98 18.39
N ALA A 76 4.26 16.20 18.67
CA ALA A 76 3.10 16.84 18.09
C ALA A 76 3.09 16.46 16.62
N SER A 77 2.14 15.61 16.18
CA SER A 77 2.09 15.15 14.80
C SER A 77 1.90 16.41 13.98
N ALA A 78 2.88 16.74 13.12
CA ALA A 78 2.88 17.98 12.36
C ALA A 78 1.65 18.08 11.45
N GLY A 79 1.02 16.97 11.09
CA GLY A 79 -0.19 16.98 10.31
C GLY A 79 -0.63 15.61 9.82
N ILE A 80 -1.76 15.59 9.12
CA ILE A 80 -2.33 14.41 8.48
C ILE A 80 -2.21 14.55 6.97
N ILE A 81 -1.73 13.52 6.30
CA ILE A 81 -1.84 13.34 4.85
C ILE A 81 -2.89 12.27 4.59
N ALA A 82 -3.93 12.58 3.83
CA ALA A 82 -4.99 11.64 3.51
C ALA A 82 -4.74 10.94 2.17
N PHE A 83 -4.83 9.61 2.14
CA PHE A 83 -4.81 8.82 0.91
C PHE A 83 -6.24 8.39 0.57
N LEU A 84 -6.83 9.00 -0.46
CA LEU A 84 -8.21 8.77 -0.87
C LEU A 84 -8.30 7.71 -1.96
N SER A 85 -9.05 6.62 -1.71
CA SER A 85 -9.23 5.51 -2.66
C SER A 85 -10.67 5.00 -2.69
N PRO A 86 -11.20 4.54 -3.86
CA PRO A 86 -12.51 3.90 -3.96
C PRO A 86 -12.53 2.53 -3.29
N GLN A 87 -11.41 1.84 -3.29
CA GLN A 87 -11.26 0.49 -2.76
C GLN A 87 -10.95 0.51 -1.27
N LYS A 88 -11.43 -0.49 -0.56
CA LYS A 88 -11.03 -0.72 0.83
C LYS A 88 -9.60 -1.26 0.89
N LEU A 89 -8.92 -1.02 2.00
CA LEU A 89 -7.52 -1.41 2.19
C LEU A 89 -7.29 -2.92 1.95
N GLU A 90 -8.26 -3.76 2.33
CA GLU A 90 -8.18 -5.21 2.15
C GLU A 90 -8.24 -5.65 0.67
N GLN A 91 -8.67 -4.76 -0.20
CA GLN A 91 -8.81 -5.00 -1.65
C GLN A 91 -7.61 -4.46 -2.45
N PHE A 92 -6.67 -3.79 -1.78
CA PHE A 92 -5.50 -3.24 -2.46
C PHE A 92 -4.59 -4.36 -2.97
N PRO A 93 -4.03 -4.22 -4.19
CA PRO A 93 -2.99 -5.10 -4.66
C PRO A 93 -1.74 -4.97 -3.79
N ASN A 94 -0.96 -6.04 -3.70
CA ASN A 94 0.24 -6.07 -2.87
C ASN A 94 1.23 -4.94 -3.20
N SER A 95 1.37 -4.56 -4.47
CA SER A 95 2.22 -3.44 -4.89
C SER A 95 1.82 -2.12 -4.22
N LEU A 96 0.51 -1.82 -4.22
CA LEU A 96 0.02 -0.59 -3.60
C LEU A 96 0.16 -0.62 -2.07
N LEU A 97 -0.01 -1.79 -1.44
CA LEU A 97 0.23 -1.93 0.01
C LEU A 97 1.69 -1.62 0.37
N VAL A 98 2.65 -2.11 -0.42
CA VAL A 98 4.08 -1.80 -0.22
C VAL A 98 4.35 -0.30 -0.42
N GLU A 99 3.76 0.32 -1.44
CA GLU A 99 3.89 1.76 -1.67
C GLU A 99 3.35 2.58 -0.49
N ILE A 100 2.18 2.20 0.05
CA ILE A 100 1.58 2.86 1.22
C ILE A 100 2.46 2.69 2.45
N ASP A 101 3.06 1.53 2.68
CA ASP A 101 3.91 1.29 3.84
C ASP A 101 5.20 2.12 3.75
N VAL A 102 5.85 2.17 2.58
CA VAL A 102 7.01 3.04 2.35
C VAL A 102 6.66 4.52 2.52
N LEU A 103 5.48 4.92 2.02
CA LEU A 103 5.00 6.30 2.15
C LEU A 103 4.74 6.66 3.62
N ARG A 104 4.12 5.77 4.40
CA ARG A 104 3.92 5.94 5.84
C ARG A 104 5.23 6.14 6.59
N GLU A 105 6.22 5.30 6.31
CA GLU A 105 7.53 5.39 6.93
C GLU A 105 8.20 6.75 6.64
N ARG A 106 8.20 7.17 5.39
CA ARG A 106 8.79 8.45 4.98
C ARG A 106 8.06 9.64 5.58
N LEU A 107 6.73 9.64 5.57
CA LEU A 107 5.93 10.69 6.17
C LEU A 107 6.11 10.76 7.68
N ALA A 108 6.17 9.61 8.35
CA ALA A 108 6.45 9.55 9.79
C ALA A 108 7.81 10.16 10.15
N GLY A 109 8.84 9.93 9.33
CA GLY A 109 10.16 10.56 9.47
C GLY A 109 10.12 12.10 9.35
N SER A 110 9.10 12.65 8.69
CA SER A 110 8.86 14.09 8.55
C SER A 110 7.80 14.62 9.53
N GLY A 111 7.33 13.79 10.46
CA GLY A 111 6.34 14.16 11.47
C GLY A 111 4.88 14.06 11.00
N TYR A 112 4.61 13.60 9.77
CA TYR A 112 3.26 13.42 9.24
C TYR A 112 2.73 12.01 9.47
N ARG A 113 1.41 11.89 9.59
CA ARG A 113 0.69 10.61 9.64
C ARG A 113 -0.11 10.42 8.35
N LEU A 114 0.01 9.25 7.70
CA LEU A 114 -0.82 8.88 6.56
C LEU A 114 -2.11 8.22 7.03
N GLU A 115 -3.25 8.80 6.69
CA GLU A 115 -4.58 8.20 6.86
C GLU A 115 -5.14 7.72 5.53
N VAL A 116 -5.59 6.46 5.48
CA VAL A 116 -6.20 5.88 4.28
C VAL A 116 -7.71 6.00 4.37
N VAL A 117 -8.28 6.81 3.48
CA VAL A 117 -9.72 7.11 3.40
C VAL A 117 -10.31 6.30 2.26
N THR A 118 -11.16 5.32 2.57
CA THR A 118 -11.64 4.34 1.57
C THR A 118 -13.16 4.20 1.56
N GLY A 119 -13.68 3.65 0.46
CA GLY A 119 -15.08 3.22 0.36
C GLY A 119 -16.11 4.32 0.49
N THR A 120 -15.74 5.55 0.20
CA THR A 120 -16.63 6.70 0.33
C THR A 120 -17.60 6.79 -0.84
N LYS A 121 -18.83 7.24 -0.58
CA LYS A 121 -19.86 7.41 -1.61
C LYS A 121 -19.51 8.47 -2.66
N VAL A 122 -18.51 9.33 -2.40
CA VAL A 122 -18.10 10.41 -3.33
C VAL A 122 -17.64 9.86 -4.70
N PHE A 123 -17.13 8.64 -4.75
CA PHE A 123 -16.68 8.01 -6.00
C PHE A 123 -17.81 7.63 -6.96
N THR A 124 -19.03 7.48 -6.46
CA THR A 124 -20.19 7.09 -7.26
C THR A 124 -21.09 8.26 -7.60
N GLN A 125 -20.79 9.46 -7.12
CA GLN A 125 -21.60 10.66 -7.33
C GLN A 125 -21.19 11.37 -8.63
N ALA A 126 -22.18 11.75 -9.45
CA ALA A 126 -21.95 12.58 -10.64
C ALA A 126 -21.46 14.00 -10.26
N GLN A 127 -21.90 14.51 -9.12
CA GLN A 127 -21.51 15.81 -8.56
C GLN A 127 -20.98 15.61 -7.13
N PRO A 128 -19.69 15.24 -6.96
CA PRO A 128 -19.14 14.86 -5.67
C PRO A 128 -18.84 16.04 -4.74
N GLY A 129 -18.99 17.29 -5.18
CA GLY A 129 -18.54 18.49 -4.48
C GLY A 129 -19.05 18.62 -3.04
N HIS A 130 -20.34 18.35 -2.78
CA HIS A 130 -20.87 18.39 -1.41
C HIS A 130 -20.27 17.30 -0.52
N GLY A 131 -20.13 16.08 -1.05
CA GLY A 131 -19.50 14.96 -0.34
C GLY A 131 -18.03 15.21 -0.07
N LEU A 132 -17.30 15.81 -1.02
CA LEU A 132 -15.89 16.15 -0.88
C LEU A 132 -15.67 17.26 0.16
N ASN A 133 -16.50 18.31 0.16
CA ASN A 133 -16.46 19.35 1.19
C ASN A 133 -16.60 18.76 2.60
N LYS A 134 -17.57 17.87 2.78
CA LYS A 134 -17.74 17.18 4.07
C LYS A 134 -16.55 16.31 4.41
N LEU A 135 -16.08 15.48 3.46
CA LEU A 135 -14.98 14.57 3.64
C LEU A 135 -13.70 15.32 4.05
N THR A 136 -13.36 16.40 3.36
CA THR A 136 -12.14 17.18 3.65
C THR A 136 -12.23 17.91 4.99
N ALA A 137 -13.44 18.33 5.40
CA ALA A 137 -13.65 18.90 6.72
C ALA A 137 -13.54 17.87 7.85
N ASP A 138 -14.10 16.67 7.65
CA ASP A 138 -14.09 15.60 8.66
C ASP A 138 -12.68 15.06 8.96
N TYR A 139 -11.82 14.99 7.93
CA TYR A 139 -10.44 14.48 8.09
C TYR A 139 -9.41 15.56 8.42
N ALA A 140 -9.70 16.83 8.15
CA ALA A 140 -8.82 17.97 8.41
C ALA A 140 -7.34 17.71 7.97
N ALA A 141 -7.15 16.99 6.85
CA ALA A 141 -5.83 16.66 6.34
C ALA A 141 -5.19 17.87 5.66
N GLU A 142 -3.88 18.05 5.85
CA GLU A 142 -3.11 19.14 5.26
C GLU A 142 -2.91 18.98 3.75
N ALA A 143 -2.82 17.71 3.28
CA ALA A 143 -2.76 17.38 1.87
C ALA A 143 -3.41 16.03 1.58
N TRP A 144 -3.77 15.81 0.30
CA TRP A 144 -4.48 14.64 -0.16
C TRP A 144 -3.75 13.93 -1.30
N ILE A 145 -3.62 12.63 -1.22
CA ILE A 145 -3.16 11.76 -2.30
C ILE A 145 -4.41 11.11 -2.90
N LEU A 146 -4.63 11.36 -4.19
CA LEU A 146 -5.85 10.99 -4.89
C LEU A 146 -5.61 9.75 -5.76
N HIS A 147 -6.05 8.58 -5.30
CA HIS A 147 -5.91 7.31 -6.01
C HIS A 147 -7.20 6.91 -6.70
N GLN A 148 -7.14 6.63 -8.00
CA GLN A 148 -8.28 6.21 -8.85
C GLN A 148 -9.50 7.16 -8.73
N THR A 149 -9.26 8.44 -8.58
CA THR A 149 -10.33 9.44 -8.52
C THR A 149 -10.93 9.73 -9.88
N THR A 150 -12.22 10.08 -9.91
CA THR A 150 -12.95 10.44 -11.12
C THR A 150 -12.63 11.85 -11.60
N ALA A 151 -12.85 12.15 -12.90
CA ALA A 151 -12.64 13.49 -13.45
C ALA A 151 -13.39 14.61 -12.69
N PRO A 152 -14.66 14.46 -12.26
CA PRO A 152 -15.34 15.45 -11.43
C PRO A 152 -14.67 15.67 -10.08
N MET A 153 -14.14 14.62 -9.44
CA MET A 153 -13.39 14.74 -8.18
C MET A 153 -12.08 15.49 -8.40
N GLN A 154 -11.30 15.11 -9.42
CA GLN A 154 -10.04 15.77 -9.74
C GLN A 154 -10.25 17.26 -10.02
N ARG A 155 -11.31 17.62 -10.76
CA ARG A 155 -11.67 19.02 -11.04
C ARG A 155 -12.00 19.77 -9.75
N TRP A 156 -12.77 19.16 -8.87
CA TRP A 156 -13.09 19.78 -7.58
C TRP A 156 -11.83 20.04 -6.74
N PHE A 157 -10.90 19.07 -6.67
CA PHE A 157 -9.63 19.25 -5.95
C PHE A 157 -8.75 20.35 -6.59
N ALA A 158 -8.71 20.41 -7.91
CA ALA A 158 -7.95 21.45 -8.62
C ALA A 158 -8.50 22.87 -8.39
N GLU A 159 -9.82 23.02 -8.31
CA GLU A 159 -10.47 24.32 -8.24
C GLU A 159 -10.72 24.82 -6.80
N LYS A 160 -11.03 23.92 -5.88
CA LYS A 160 -11.60 24.25 -4.56
C LYS A 160 -11.05 23.42 -3.42
N GLY A 161 -10.34 22.35 -3.72
CA GLY A 161 -9.87 21.42 -2.72
C GLY A 161 -8.61 21.87 -2.00
N PRO A 162 -8.24 21.16 -0.93
CA PRO A 162 -6.95 21.31 -0.28
C PRO A 162 -5.79 20.86 -1.19
N PRO A 163 -4.52 21.16 -0.83
CA PRO A 163 -3.36 20.69 -1.57
C PRO A 163 -3.45 19.20 -1.87
N SER A 164 -3.23 18.80 -3.12
CA SER A 164 -3.42 17.42 -3.53
C SER A 164 -2.44 16.97 -4.61
N LEU A 165 -2.14 15.68 -4.60
CA LEU A 165 -1.30 14.97 -5.55
C LEU A 165 -2.11 13.81 -6.15
N LEU A 166 -2.11 13.67 -7.47
CA LEU A 166 -2.70 12.51 -8.13
C LEU A 166 -1.73 11.32 -8.08
N HIS A 167 -2.21 10.18 -7.58
CA HIS A 167 -1.60 8.87 -7.79
C HIS A 167 -2.29 8.20 -8.98
N GLY A 168 -1.76 8.47 -10.17
CA GLY A 168 -2.34 8.14 -11.46
C GLY A 168 -2.36 9.34 -12.42
N GLN A 169 -3.12 9.22 -13.51
CA GLN A 169 -3.13 10.21 -14.58
C GLN A 169 -4.16 11.33 -14.38
N PRO A 170 -3.79 12.60 -14.67
CA PRO A 170 -4.73 13.72 -14.72
C PRO A 170 -5.79 13.53 -15.81
N GLN A 171 -7.04 13.81 -15.49
CA GLN A 171 -8.16 13.74 -16.43
C GLN A 171 -8.63 15.16 -16.82
N GLY A 172 -7.77 15.89 -17.56
CA GLY A 172 -8.06 17.24 -18.04
C GLY A 172 -8.01 18.30 -16.96
N VAL A 173 -7.17 18.12 -15.94
CA VAL A 173 -6.93 19.07 -14.84
C VAL A 173 -5.43 19.27 -14.63
N GLU A 174 -5.06 20.43 -14.11
CA GLU A 174 -3.68 20.75 -13.71
C GLU A 174 -3.50 20.46 -12.22
N LEU A 175 -3.15 19.21 -11.91
CA LEU A 175 -2.74 18.76 -10.58
C LEU A 175 -1.37 18.09 -10.66
N PRO A 176 -0.52 18.23 -9.65
CA PRO A 176 0.67 17.40 -9.54
C PRO A 176 0.30 15.94 -9.61
N ALA A 177 1.04 15.15 -10.38
CA ALA A 177 0.72 13.73 -10.57
C ALA A 177 1.98 12.86 -10.52
N VAL A 178 1.82 11.67 -9.95
CA VAL A 178 2.79 10.59 -9.99
C VAL A 178 2.11 9.36 -10.56
N ASP A 179 2.68 8.77 -11.59
CA ASP A 179 2.16 7.57 -12.25
C ASP A 179 3.32 6.69 -12.73
N VAL A 180 3.00 5.45 -13.10
CA VAL A 180 3.94 4.52 -13.73
C VAL A 180 4.28 5.05 -15.12
N ASP A 181 5.56 5.09 -15.48
CA ASP A 181 5.99 5.38 -16.85
C ASP A 181 5.68 4.19 -17.78
N TYR A 182 4.42 4.08 -18.17
CA TYR A 182 3.96 3.01 -19.08
C TYR A 182 4.66 3.07 -20.45
N MET A 183 5.16 4.23 -20.87
CA MET A 183 5.93 4.34 -22.12
C MET A 183 7.30 3.66 -21.97
N ALA A 184 7.97 3.85 -20.84
CA ALA A 184 9.23 3.15 -20.55
C ALA A 184 9.00 1.64 -20.40
N VAL A 185 7.95 1.24 -19.68
CA VAL A 185 7.55 -0.17 -19.52
C VAL A 185 7.28 -0.80 -20.90
N GLY A 186 6.49 -0.15 -21.76
CA GLY A 186 6.17 -0.64 -23.09
C GLY A 186 7.40 -0.76 -23.97
N ARG A 187 8.30 0.23 -23.97
CA ARG A 187 9.58 0.18 -24.71
C ARG A 187 10.47 -0.94 -24.23
N HIS A 188 10.57 -1.14 -22.92
CA HIS A 188 11.39 -2.21 -22.34
C HIS A 188 10.83 -3.58 -22.68
N ALA A 189 9.53 -3.81 -22.48
CA ALA A 189 8.87 -5.06 -22.83
C ALA A 189 8.95 -5.38 -24.33
N GLY A 190 8.69 -4.39 -25.20
CA GLY A 190 8.82 -4.52 -26.65
C GLY A 190 10.24 -4.84 -27.07
N GLY A 191 11.23 -4.12 -26.55
CA GLY A 191 12.64 -4.39 -26.81
C GLY A 191 13.07 -5.80 -26.40
N PHE A 192 12.61 -6.28 -25.23
CA PHE A 192 12.86 -7.63 -24.76
C PHE A 192 12.29 -8.69 -25.72
N LEU A 193 11.02 -8.54 -26.15
CA LEU A 193 10.37 -9.46 -27.08
C LEU A 193 11.06 -9.47 -28.44
N ILE A 194 11.40 -8.31 -29.00
CA ILE A 194 12.11 -8.19 -30.26
C ILE A 194 13.49 -8.84 -30.18
N SER A 195 14.23 -8.66 -29.09
CA SER A 195 15.55 -9.28 -28.88
C SER A 195 15.49 -10.81 -28.82
N ARG A 196 14.31 -11.38 -28.48
CA ARG A 196 14.02 -12.82 -28.49
C ARG A 196 13.49 -13.33 -29.84
N GLY A 197 13.42 -12.46 -30.86
CA GLY A 197 13.00 -12.83 -32.24
C GLY A 197 11.49 -12.78 -32.45
N HIS A 198 10.69 -12.34 -31.49
CA HIS A 198 9.25 -12.15 -31.67
C HIS A 198 9.00 -10.98 -32.63
N ARG A 199 8.15 -11.17 -33.63
CA ARG A 199 7.78 -10.15 -34.62
C ARG A 199 6.32 -9.71 -34.53
N GLU A 200 5.51 -10.53 -33.86
CA GLU A 200 4.10 -10.27 -33.63
C GLU A 200 3.84 -10.31 -32.13
N VAL A 201 3.17 -9.29 -31.61
CA VAL A 201 2.86 -9.13 -30.18
C VAL A 201 1.40 -8.75 -30.03
N VAL A 202 0.68 -9.46 -29.17
CA VAL A 202 -0.70 -9.15 -28.81
C VAL A 202 -0.74 -8.57 -27.41
N ILE A 203 -1.38 -7.41 -27.27
CA ILE A 203 -1.58 -6.77 -25.97
C ILE A 203 -3.02 -7.05 -25.53
N LEU A 204 -3.17 -7.77 -24.42
CA LEU A 204 -4.47 -7.97 -23.79
C LEU A 204 -4.70 -6.84 -22.77
N ARG A 205 -5.84 -6.18 -22.91
CA ARG A 205 -6.31 -5.19 -21.93
C ARG A 205 -7.44 -5.81 -21.12
N PRO A 206 -7.47 -5.61 -19.77
CA PRO A 206 -8.57 -6.04 -18.94
C PRO A 206 -9.87 -5.32 -19.25
#